data_5b741992ded018dbdf4a76cbfe85079a
#
_entry.id   5b741992ded018dbdf4a76cbfe85079a
#
_cell.length_a   1.000
_cell.length_b   1.000
_cell.length_c   1.000
_cell.angle_alpha   90.00
_cell.angle_beta   90.00
_cell.angle_gamma   90.00
#
_symmetry.space_group_name_H-M   'P 1'
#
loop_
_entity.id
_entity.type
_entity.pdbx_description
1 polymer ?
#
loop_
_entity_poly.entity_id
_entity_poly.type
_entity_poly.pdbx_seq_one_letter_code
_entity_poly.pdbx_strand_id
1 'polypeptide(L)'
;SEMCIRDRGVALTKALEFGSLLTVKIENMKEQHKKAAELNNANRAAYEAAQASKEEKETLKPVSPEEELGFVSVAAGDGLRALFEELGCAQVVSGGQTMNPSTEDIVEAVLATPAKTVFVLPNNKNIILAAEQAVPLVTDRKIIVVPTRTIPQGLSALLSFDPDASADENASAMLSAAENVSTGTVTFAARDSEFGGFKIKEGDTMGMTNGKLEFVGDTPVRSVYKVAKALMNKHTSFITLIYGEGITEEEANEALRLIKNKAGDGVDINLVNGGQPVYYFILSVE
;
A
#
# COMPACT_ATOMS: atom_id res chain seq x y z
N SER A 1 -6.10 28.91 21.63
CA SER A 1 -6.37 28.62 23.04
C SER A 1 -7.77 28.05 23.17
N GLU A 2 -7.90 26.80 23.56
CA GLU A 2 -9.20 26.15 23.80
C GLU A 2 -9.60 26.36 25.25
N MET A 3 -10.78 26.93 25.47
CA MET A 3 -11.28 27.18 26.81
C MET A 3 -12.69 26.62 26.98
N CYS A 4 -12.88 25.76 27.98
CA CYS A 4 -14.20 25.25 28.38
C CYS A 4 -14.96 26.32 29.16
N ILE A 5 -15.93 26.96 28.54
CA ILE A 5 -16.69 28.06 29.15
C ILE A 5 -18.18 27.72 29.16
N ARG A 6 -18.82 27.92 30.31
CA ARG A 6 -20.24 27.68 30.47
C ARG A 6 -21.09 28.76 29.78
N ASP A 7 -20.60 30.00 29.74
CA ASP A 7 -21.24 31.13 29.10
C ASP A 7 -20.41 31.70 27.96
N ARG A 8 -20.75 31.25 26.75
CA ARG A 8 -20.01 31.51 25.51
C ARG A 8 -20.16 32.96 25.03
N GLY A 9 -21.29 33.61 25.35
CA GLY A 9 -21.58 34.99 24.99
C GLY A 9 -20.66 35.97 25.71
N VAL A 10 -20.48 35.77 27.01
CA VAL A 10 -19.63 36.65 27.86
C VAL A 10 -18.15 36.55 27.43
N ALA A 11 -17.68 35.35 27.10
CA ALA A 11 -16.31 35.18 26.64
C ALA A 11 -16.04 35.89 25.30
N LEU A 12 -17.01 35.82 24.38
CA LEU A 12 -16.93 36.48 23.08
C LEU A 12 -16.92 38.01 23.23
N THR A 13 -17.80 38.53 24.07
CA THR A 13 -17.90 39.98 24.34
C THR A 13 -16.59 40.52 24.96
N LYS A 14 -16.03 39.80 25.94
CA LYS A 14 -14.73 40.17 26.51
C LYS A 14 -13.56 40.07 25.52
N ALA A 15 -13.58 39.10 24.62
CA ALA A 15 -12.52 38.98 23.60
C ALA A 15 -12.55 40.13 22.57
N LEU A 16 -13.73 40.66 22.27
CA LEU A 16 -13.94 41.82 21.39
C LEU A 16 -13.43 43.15 21.99
N GLU A 17 -13.30 43.23 23.33
CA GLU A 17 -12.70 44.40 24.00
C GLU A 17 -11.19 44.53 23.68
N PHE A 18 -10.53 43.47 23.30
CA PHE A 18 -9.07 43.40 23.01
C PHE A 18 -8.73 43.44 21.52
N GLY A 19 -9.73 43.43 20.64
CA GLY A 19 -9.52 43.51 19.18
C GLY A 19 -10.62 42.84 18.36
N SER A 20 -10.48 42.89 17.03
CA SER A 20 -11.40 42.23 16.12
C SER A 20 -11.09 40.74 15.98
N LEU A 21 -12.11 39.87 16.01
CA LEU A 21 -11.99 38.43 15.82
C LEU A 21 -12.13 38.11 14.33
N LEU A 22 -11.10 37.48 13.75
CA LEU A 22 -11.09 37.07 12.33
C LEU A 22 -11.88 35.78 12.09
N THR A 23 -11.87 34.86 13.06
CA THR A 23 -12.60 33.60 12.98
C THR A 23 -13.03 33.15 14.37
N VAL A 24 -14.31 32.81 14.51
CA VAL A 24 -14.87 32.29 15.76
C VAL A 24 -15.50 30.94 15.51
N LYS A 25 -14.99 29.89 16.21
CA LYS A 25 -15.57 28.55 16.20
C LYS A 25 -16.11 28.23 17.59
N ILE A 26 -17.41 27.99 17.69
CA ILE A 26 -18.07 27.63 18.95
C ILE A 26 -18.71 26.26 18.79
N GLU A 27 -18.26 25.27 19.55
CA GLU A 27 -18.77 23.91 19.50
C GLU A 27 -19.38 23.49 20.86
N ASN A 28 -20.39 22.63 20.80
CA ASN A 28 -21.03 22.11 21.99
C ASN A 28 -20.29 20.85 22.48
N MET A 29 -19.58 20.95 23.61
CA MET A 29 -18.82 19.85 24.16
C MET A 29 -19.66 18.60 24.48
N LYS A 30 -20.94 18.76 24.81
CA LYS A 30 -21.85 17.62 25.02
C LYS A 30 -22.12 16.87 23.72
N GLU A 31 -22.19 17.58 22.59
CA GLU A 31 -22.34 16.96 21.26
C GLU A 31 -21.01 16.38 20.77
N GLN A 32 -19.90 17.03 21.06
CA GLN A 32 -18.56 16.46 20.79
C GLN A 32 -18.36 15.17 21.59
N HIS A 33 -18.69 15.13 22.88
CA HIS A 33 -18.62 13.92 23.69
C HIS A 33 -19.55 12.80 23.18
N LYS A 34 -20.74 13.13 22.70
CA LYS A 34 -21.66 12.16 22.11
C LYS A 34 -21.10 11.59 20.81
N LYS A 35 -20.63 12.46 19.91
CA LYS A 35 -19.98 12.04 18.66
C LYS A 35 -18.68 11.28 18.90
N ALA A 36 -17.88 11.70 19.90
CA ALA A 36 -16.66 10.99 20.28
C ALA A 36 -16.98 9.62 20.90
N ALA A 37 -18.06 9.49 21.69
CA ALA A 37 -18.49 8.21 22.24
C ALA A 37 -19.06 7.27 21.16
N GLU A 38 -19.80 7.81 20.18
CA GLU A 38 -20.27 7.05 19.01
C GLU A 38 -19.12 6.61 18.11
N LEU A 39 -18.14 7.49 17.88
CA LEU A 39 -16.90 7.17 17.13
C LEU A 39 -16.03 6.15 17.87
N ASN A 40 -15.91 6.28 19.20
CA ASN A 40 -15.18 5.31 20.01
C ASN A 40 -15.87 3.94 20.08
N ASN A 41 -17.21 3.92 20.08
CA ASN A 41 -17.95 2.65 20.02
C ASN A 41 -17.85 1.99 18.63
N ALA A 42 -17.88 2.78 17.54
CA ALA A 42 -17.63 2.28 16.19
C ALA A 42 -16.17 1.80 16.02
N ASN A 43 -15.20 2.57 16.54
CA ASN A 43 -13.78 2.18 16.54
C ASN A 43 -13.54 0.96 17.44
N ARG A 44 -14.25 0.83 18.55
CA ARG A 44 -14.17 -0.35 19.43
C ARG A 44 -14.76 -1.59 18.76
N ALA A 45 -15.90 -1.47 18.10
CA ALA A 45 -16.49 -2.58 17.33
C ALA A 45 -15.59 -2.99 16.16
N ALA A 46 -14.96 -2.01 15.46
CA ALA A 46 -13.98 -2.27 14.43
C ALA A 46 -12.69 -2.90 14.99
N TYR A 47 -12.25 -2.48 16.18
CA TYR A 47 -11.10 -3.05 16.87
C TYR A 47 -11.40 -4.48 17.38
N GLU A 48 -12.61 -4.73 17.92
CA GLU A 48 -13.06 -6.05 18.36
C GLU A 48 -13.26 -7.00 17.15
N ALA A 49 -13.76 -6.48 16.00
CA ALA A 49 -13.82 -7.24 14.75
C ALA A 49 -12.42 -7.53 14.17
N ALA A 50 -11.51 -6.57 14.25
CA ALA A 50 -10.10 -6.75 13.86
C ALA A 50 -9.35 -7.71 14.81
N GLN A 51 -9.71 -7.75 16.10
CA GLN A 51 -9.19 -8.76 17.04
C GLN A 51 -9.79 -10.15 16.78
N ALA A 52 -11.09 -10.25 16.48
CA ALA A 52 -11.71 -11.51 16.11
C ALA A 52 -11.10 -12.08 14.81
N SER A 53 -10.78 -11.22 13.84
CA SER A 53 -10.02 -11.63 12.64
C SER A 53 -8.55 -11.98 12.93
N LYS A 54 -8.00 -11.51 14.04
CA LYS A 54 -6.66 -11.92 14.53
C LYS A 54 -6.67 -13.30 15.18
N GLU A 55 -7.80 -13.69 15.79
CA GLU A 55 -7.96 -15.04 16.40
C GLU A 55 -8.06 -16.14 15.32
N GLU A 56 -8.41 -15.82 14.07
CA GLU A 56 -8.35 -16.73 12.91
C GLU A 56 -7.01 -16.70 12.15
N LYS A 57 -6.06 -15.82 12.51
CA LYS A 57 -4.71 -15.90 11.98
C LYS A 57 -4.06 -17.18 12.52
N GLU A 58 -3.82 -18.15 11.65
CA GLU A 58 -2.89 -19.24 11.96
C GLU A 58 -1.60 -18.63 12.49
N THR A 59 -1.32 -18.85 13.77
CA THR A 59 -0.07 -18.41 14.37
C THR A 59 1.06 -19.15 13.68
N LEU A 60 1.87 -18.40 12.92
CA LEU A 60 3.03 -18.95 12.25
C LEU A 60 3.99 -19.50 13.31
N LYS A 61 4.42 -20.75 13.14
CA LYS A 61 5.35 -21.37 14.08
C LYS A 61 6.78 -21.11 13.62
N PRO A 62 7.67 -20.69 14.53
CA PRO A 62 9.08 -20.58 14.22
C PRO A 62 9.65 -21.90 13.72
N VAL A 63 10.48 -21.85 12.69
CA VAL A 63 11.17 -22.99 12.09
C VAL A 63 12.68 -22.79 12.12
N SER A 64 13.43 -23.89 12.13
CA SER A 64 14.89 -23.83 12.09
C SER A 64 15.37 -23.27 10.74
N PRO A 65 16.43 -22.42 10.73
CA PRO A 65 17.00 -21.85 9.51
C PRO A 65 17.88 -22.89 8.80
N GLU A 66 17.32 -23.63 7.86
CA GLU A 66 18.00 -24.70 7.10
C GLU A 66 18.56 -24.20 5.77
N GLU A 67 17.84 -23.29 5.12
CA GLU A 67 18.23 -22.68 3.83
C GLU A 67 19.16 -21.48 4.02
N GLU A 68 19.94 -21.13 3.02
CA GLU A 68 20.84 -19.98 3.09
C GLU A 68 20.06 -18.66 2.97
N LEU A 69 19.14 -18.57 2.00
CA LEU A 69 18.39 -17.35 1.66
C LEU A 69 16.89 -17.64 1.59
N GLY A 70 16.08 -16.71 2.03
CA GLY A 70 14.62 -16.78 1.94
C GLY A 70 13.98 -15.40 1.84
N PHE A 71 12.67 -15.37 1.53
CA PHE A 71 11.94 -14.13 1.27
C PHE A 71 10.66 -14.06 2.08
N VAL A 72 10.39 -12.87 2.59
CA VAL A 72 9.13 -12.45 3.18
C VAL A 72 8.64 -11.22 2.43
N SER A 73 7.41 -11.25 1.95
CA SER A 73 6.79 -10.12 1.26
C SER A 73 5.56 -9.63 2.01
N VAL A 74 5.18 -8.38 1.80
CA VAL A 74 3.91 -7.84 2.27
C VAL A 74 3.01 -7.58 1.06
N ALA A 75 1.83 -8.18 1.04
CA ALA A 75 0.84 -7.97 0.00
C ALA A 75 -0.59 -8.19 0.52
N ALA A 76 -1.57 -7.59 -0.14
CA ALA A 76 -2.99 -7.82 0.10
C ALA A 76 -3.66 -8.28 -1.21
N GLY A 77 -4.49 -9.30 -1.10
CA GLY A 77 -5.16 -9.96 -2.23
C GLY A 77 -4.59 -11.36 -2.48
N ASP A 78 -5.49 -12.33 -2.69
CA ASP A 78 -5.11 -13.73 -2.81
C ASP A 78 -4.25 -13.99 -4.06
N GLY A 79 -4.52 -13.29 -5.16
CA GLY A 79 -3.73 -13.43 -6.38
C GLY A 79 -2.32 -12.84 -6.23
N LEU A 80 -2.17 -11.71 -5.52
CA LEU A 80 -0.84 -11.17 -5.21
C LEU A 80 -0.08 -12.09 -4.25
N ARG A 81 -0.75 -12.66 -3.24
CA ARG A 81 -0.15 -13.65 -2.36
C ARG A 81 0.40 -14.82 -3.16
N ALA A 82 -0.44 -15.45 -3.99
CA ALA A 82 -0.03 -16.59 -4.83
C ALA A 82 1.16 -16.22 -5.75
N LEU A 83 1.15 -15.03 -6.35
CA LEU A 83 2.23 -14.56 -7.21
C LEU A 83 3.57 -14.43 -6.45
N PHE A 84 3.56 -13.86 -5.24
CA PHE A 84 4.78 -13.76 -4.42
C PHE A 84 5.26 -15.14 -3.95
N GLU A 85 4.35 -16.06 -3.61
CA GLU A 85 4.67 -17.43 -3.25
C GLU A 85 5.28 -18.21 -4.44
N GLU A 86 4.73 -18.06 -5.65
CA GLU A 86 5.30 -18.63 -6.88
C GLU A 86 6.70 -18.10 -7.20
N LEU A 87 6.97 -16.84 -6.84
CA LEU A 87 8.30 -16.22 -6.99
C LEU A 87 9.28 -16.62 -5.87
N GLY A 88 8.88 -17.48 -4.93
CA GLY A 88 9.75 -18.03 -3.90
C GLY A 88 9.65 -17.37 -2.53
N CYS A 89 8.67 -16.50 -2.29
CA CYS A 89 8.41 -16.01 -0.93
C CYS A 89 7.88 -17.14 -0.05
N ALA A 90 8.61 -17.47 1.02
CA ALA A 90 8.19 -18.48 2.00
C ALA A 90 6.98 -17.99 2.82
N GLN A 91 6.89 -16.69 3.03
CA GLN A 91 5.78 -16.07 3.76
C GLN A 91 5.33 -14.78 3.06
N VAL A 92 4.01 -14.59 2.97
CA VAL A 92 3.41 -13.35 2.51
C VAL A 92 2.52 -12.79 3.61
N VAL A 93 2.99 -11.73 4.27
CA VAL A 93 2.24 -11.05 5.33
C VAL A 93 1.09 -10.26 4.72
N SER A 94 -0.12 -10.49 5.20
CA SER A 94 -1.28 -9.74 4.75
C SER A 94 -1.19 -8.28 5.24
N GLY A 95 -1.19 -7.34 4.30
CA GLY A 95 -1.11 -5.93 4.62
C GLY A 95 -1.10 -5.03 3.38
N GLY A 96 -1.40 -3.77 3.57
CA GLY A 96 -1.49 -2.81 2.46
C GLY A 96 -1.98 -1.44 2.90
N GLN A 97 -2.74 -0.76 2.06
CA GLN A 97 -3.15 0.63 2.29
C GLN A 97 -4.13 0.82 3.47
N THR A 98 -4.95 -0.18 3.77
CA THR A 98 -5.99 -0.09 4.80
C THR A 98 -5.57 -0.71 6.13
N MET A 99 -4.63 -1.64 6.11
CA MET A 99 -4.16 -2.35 7.30
C MET A 99 -2.66 -2.64 7.17
N ASN A 100 -1.84 -1.84 7.84
CA ASN A 100 -0.41 -2.09 7.90
C ASN A 100 -0.13 -3.22 8.89
N PRO A 101 0.67 -4.22 8.53
CA PRO A 101 1.13 -5.23 9.48
C PRO A 101 1.96 -4.56 10.58
N SER A 102 1.89 -5.13 11.76
CA SER A 102 2.75 -4.73 12.88
C SER A 102 4.19 -5.23 12.68
N THR A 103 5.11 -4.70 13.47
CA THR A 103 6.47 -5.24 13.54
C THR A 103 6.47 -6.71 13.96
N GLU A 104 5.55 -7.10 14.86
CA GLU A 104 5.39 -8.48 15.34
C GLU A 104 4.93 -9.42 14.21
N ASP A 105 3.97 -9.02 13.37
CA ASP A 105 3.55 -9.81 12.21
C ASP A 105 4.73 -10.11 11.24
N ILE A 106 5.63 -9.13 11.07
CA ILE A 106 6.82 -9.30 10.23
C ILE A 106 7.84 -10.23 10.92
N VAL A 107 8.05 -10.08 12.22
CA VAL A 107 8.93 -10.97 13.01
C VAL A 107 8.44 -12.41 12.94
N GLU A 108 7.13 -12.66 13.13
CA GLU A 108 6.54 -13.99 13.03
C GLU A 108 6.76 -14.61 11.65
N ALA A 109 6.55 -13.85 10.58
CA ALA A 109 6.78 -14.32 9.21
C ALA A 109 8.25 -14.65 8.95
N VAL A 110 9.17 -13.82 9.44
CA VAL A 110 10.61 -14.06 9.33
C VAL A 110 10.99 -15.32 10.09
N LEU A 111 10.51 -15.51 11.33
CA LEU A 111 10.79 -16.70 12.13
C LEU A 111 10.19 -17.99 11.52
N ALA A 112 9.12 -17.88 10.78
CA ALA A 112 8.49 -18.99 10.05
C ALA A 112 9.15 -19.28 8.69
N THR A 113 10.11 -18.48 8.26
CA THR A 113 10.88 -18.69 7.02
C THR A 113 12.12 -19.55 7.33
N PRO A 114 12.34 -20.73 6.71
CA PRO A 114 13.41 -21.66 7.05
C PRO A 114 14.78 -21.23 6.48
N ALA A 115 15.17 -19.95 6.64
CA ALA A 115 16.38 -19.40 6.06
C ALA A 115 17.26 -18.66 7.07
N LYS A 116 18.59 -18.73 6.88
CA LYS A 116 19.59 -18.05 7.69
C LYS A 116 19.61 -16.54 7.42
N THR A 117 19.37 -16.15 6.19
CA THR A 117 19.19 -14.75 5.80
C THR A 117 17.85 -14.59 5.11
N VAL A 118 17.01 -13.68 5.61
CA VAL A 118 15.67 -13.42 5.11
C VAL A 118 15.59 -12.00 4.54
N PHE A 119 15.27 -11.90 3.26
CA PHE A 119 14.94 -10.63 2.61
C PHE A 119 13.49 -10.28 2.90
N VAL A 120 13.26 -9.07 3.38
CA VAL A 120 11.92 -8.55 3.65
C VAL A 120 11.59 -7.46 2.64
N LEU A 121 10.47 -7.63 1.93
CA LEU A 121 9.93 -6.74 0.88
C LEU A 121 8.65 -6.08 1.41
N PRO A 122 8.72 -4.86 1.97
CA PRO A 122 7.55 -4.19 2.56
C PRO A 122 6.48 -3.78 1.56
N ASN A 123 6.84 -3.47 0.31
CA ASN A 123 5.96 -3.08 -0.80
C ASN A 123 5.05 -1.88 -0.51
N ASN A 124 5.31 -1.17 0.57
CA ASN A 124 4.59 0.02 0.98
C ASN A 124 5.51 0.89 1.85
N LYS A 125 5.60 2.18 1.51
CA LYS A 125 6.42 3.15 2.26
C LYS A 125 6.11 3.22 3.76
N ASN A 126 4.85 2.96 4.15
CA ASN A 126 4.41 3.03 5.54
C ASN A 126 4.82 1.78 6.35
N ILE A 127 5.22 0.70 5.68
CA ILE A 127 5.60 -0.58 6.29
C ILE A 127 7.13 -0.70 6.44
N ILE A 128 7.90 0.08 5.68
CA ILE A 128 9.38 0.03 5.71
C ILE A 128 9.89 0.17 7.14
N LEU A 129 9.39 1.15 7.90
CA LEU A 129 9.83 1.36 9.27
C LEU A 129 9.53 0.17 10.19
N ALA A 130 8.37 -0.48 10.03
CA ALA A 130 8.03 -1.68 10.80
C ALA A 130 8.96 -2.85 10.46
N ALA A 131 9.32 -3.01 9.18
CA ALA A 131 10.29 -4.00 8.75
C ALA A 131 11.70 -3.73 9.29
N GLU A 132 12.15 -2.47 9.30
CA GLU A 132 13.43 -2.08 9.89
C GLU A 132 13.45 -2.30 11.43
N GLN A 133 12.34 -2.05 12.12
CA GLN A 133 12.18 -2.31 13.53
C GLN A 133 12.18 -3.81 13.88
N ALA A 134 11.83 -4.68 12.96
CA ALA A 134 11.88 -6.14 13.13
C ALA A 134 13.34 -6.65 13.20
N VAL A 135 14.29 -5.98 12.53
CA VAL A 135 15.69 -6.42 12.43
C VAL A 135 16.34 -6.69 13.81
N PRO A 136 16.33 -5.77 14.80
CA PRO A 136 16.95 -6.01 16.10
C PRO A 136 16.18 -7.01 16.97
N LEU A 137 14.94 -7.38 16.64
CA LEU A 137 14.12 -8.30 17.43
C LEU A 137 14.38 -9.77 17.11
N VAL A 138 14.98 -10.06 15.95
CA VAL A 138 15.34 -11.40 15.52
C VAL A 138 16.85 -11.59 15.62
N THR A 139 17.28 -12.60 16.40
CA THR A 139 18.71 -12.81 16.73
C THR A 139 19.27 -14.12 16.18
N ASP A 140 18.43 -15.05 15.74
CA ASP A 140 18.82 -16.38 15.26
C ASP A 140 19.09 -16.43 13.73
N ARG A 141 18.71 -15.38 13.01
CA ARG A 141 18.92 -15.22 11.57
C ARG A 141 19.11 -13.76 11.18
N LYS A 142 19.73 -13.53 10.00
CA LYS A 142 19.94 -12.18 9.46
C LYS A 142 18.68 -11.72 8.72
N ILE A 143 18.21 -10.48 8.98
CA ILE A 143 17.18 -9.82 8.19
C ILE A 143 17.83 -8.75 7.31
N ILE A 144 17.47 -8.75 6.03
CA ILE A 144 17.82 -7.69 5.08
C ILE A 144 16.52 -7.07 4.56
N VAL A 145 16.26 -5.82 4.91
CA VAL A 145 15.10 -5.10 4.38
C VAL A 145 15.46 -4.48 3.03
N VAL A 146 14.76 -4.90 1.97
CA VAL A 146 14.79 -4.24 0.66
C VAL A 146 13.65 -3.22 0.65
N PRO A 147 13.91 -1.90 0.69
CA PRO A 147 12.91 -0.88 1.01
C PRO A 147 11.98 -0.59 -0.18
N THR A 148 11.31 -1.63 -0.68
CA THR A 148 10.30 -1.54 -1.74
C THR A 148 9.07 -0.77 -1.26
N ARG A 149 8.58 0.14 -2.09
CA ARG A 149 7.48 1.07 -1.76
C ARG A 149 6.17 0.72 -2.44
N THR A 150 6.23 -0.19 -3.40
CA THR A 150 5.08 -0.62 -4.22
C THR A 150 5.19 -2.11 -4.56
N ILE A 151 4.06 -2.75 -4.85
CA ILE A 151 4.01 -4.13 -5.31
C ILE A 151 4.91 -4.36 -6.55
N PRO A 152 4.84 -3.52 -7.61
CA PRO A 152 5.76 -3.65 -8.76
C PRO A 152 7.24 -3.66 -8.37
N GLN A 153 7.65 -2.79 -7.45
CA GLN A 153 9.03 -2.75 -6.98
C GLN A 153 9.43 -4.07 -6.29
N GLY A 154 8.53 -4.66 -5.49
CA GLY A 154 8.78 -5.97 -4.87
C GLY A 154 8.90 -7.10 -5.87
N LEU A 155 8.06 -7.12 -6.89
CA LEU A 155 8.10 -8.12 -7.95
C LEU A 155 9.40 -8.03 -8.75
N SER A 156 9.79 -6.83 -9.19
CA SER A 156 11.03 -6.62 -9.94
C SER A 156 12.27 -6.94 -9.09
N ALA A 157 12.24 -6.60 -7.79
CA ALA A 157 13.29 -6.98 -6.86
C ALA A 157 13.46 -8.51 -6.79
N LEU A 158 12.37 -9.28 -6.62
CA LEU A 158 12.43 -10.74 -6.58
C LEU A 158 12.94 -11.35 -7.90
N LEU A 159 12.49 -10.81 -9.02
CA LEU A 159 12.92 -11.30 -10.34
C LEU A 159 14.39 -11.03 -10.63
N SER A 160 15.03 -10.11 -9.93
CA SER A 160 16.47 -9.80 -10.06
C SER A 160 17.35 -10.64 -9.12
N PHE A 161 16.76 -11.52 -8.32
CA PHE A 161 17.50 -12.41 -7.42
C PHE A 161 18.32 -13.44 -8.18
N ASP A 162 19.58 -13.59 -7.78
CA ASP A 162 20.51 -14.60 -8.30
C ASP A 162 20.88 -15.57 -7.17
N PRO A 163 20.51 -16.86 -7.26
CA PRO A 163 20.82 -17.84 -6.23
C PRO A 163 22.33 -18.13 -6.06
N ASP A 164 23.15 -17.81 -7.05
CA ASP A 164 24.59 -18.00 -7.03
C ASP A 164 25.33 -16.78 -6.43
N ALA A 165 24.67 -15.64 -6.26
CA ALA A 165 25.26 -14.44 -5.68
C ALA A 165 25.14 -14.40 -4.15
N SER A 166 26.01 -13.63 -3.50
CA SER A 166 25.94 -13.40 -2.06
C SER A 166 24.70 -12.59 -1.65
N ALA A 167 24.33 -12.67 -0.37
CA ALA A 167 23.18 -11.90 0.15
C ALA A 167 23.33 -10.39 -0.04
N ASP A 168 24.54 -9.85 0.07
CA ASP A 168 24.79 -8.40 -0.07
C ASP A 168 24.77 -7.97 -1.55
N GLU A 169 25.25 -8.81 -2.47
CA GLU A 169 25.12 -8.60 -3.91
C GLU A 169 23.65 -8.63 -4.33
N ASN A 170 22.89 -9.63 -3.85
CA ASN A 170 21.47 -9.73 -4.09
C ASN A 170 20.70 -8.51 -3.52
N ALA A 171 20.99 -8.07 -2.31
CA ALA A 171 20.38 -6.87 -1.75
C ALA A 171 20.58 -5.64 -2.65
N SER A 172 21.77 -5.48 -3.19
CA SER A 172 22.11 -4.38 -4.10
C SER A 172 21.41 -4.49 -5.46
N ALA A 173 21.36 -5.70 -6.04
CA ALA A 173 20.68 -5.97 -7.30
C ALA A 173 19.17 -5.77 -7.19
N MET A 174 18.56 -6.30 -6.12
CA MET A 174 17.14 -6.18 -5.83
C MET A 174 16.74 -4.72 -5.62
N LEU A 175 17.54 -3.93 -4.89
CA LEU A 175 17.29 -2.50 -4.70
C LEU A 175 17.37 -1.75 -6.03
N SER A 176 18.41 -2.00 -6.82
CA SER A 176 18.59 -1.38 -8.15
C SER A 176 17.42 -1.70 -9.09
N ALA A 177 16.96 -2.96 -9.12
CA ALA A 177 15.81 -3.36 -9.92
C ALA A 177 14.53 -2.61 -9.46
N ALA A 178 14.28 -2.55 -8.15
CA ALA A 178 13.13 -1.84 -7.59
C ALA A 178 13.12 -0.34 -7.95
N GLU A 179 14.29 0.32 -7.97
CA GLU A 179 14.41 1.75 -8.31
C GLU A 179 14.12 2.05 -9.78
N ASN A 180 14.31 1.08 -10.68
CA ASN A 180 14.05 1.24 -12.11
C ASN A 180 12.59 1.08 -12.50
N VAL A 181 11.74 0.61 -11.60
CA VAL A 181 10.31 0.39 -11.86
C VAL A 181 9.51 1.68 -11.76
N SER A 182 8.76 2.01 -12.79
CA SER A 182 7.72 3.03 -12.73
C SER A 182 6.38 2.40 -12.34
N THR A 183 5.79 2.89 -11.26
CA THR A 183 4.52 2.37 -10.74
C THR A 183 3.35 3.29 -11.07
N GLY A 184 2.32 2.73 -11.68
CA GLY A 184 1.00 3.35 -11.81
C GLY A 184 0.00 2.72 -10.85
N THR A 185 -0.93 3.53 -10.33
CA THR A 185 -2.05 3.01 -9.53
C THR A 185 -3.33 3.71 -9.89
N VAL A 186 -4.44 2.95 -9.87
CA VAL A 186 -5.79 3.47 -10.03
C VAL A 186 -6.62 3.03 -8.83
N THR A 187 -7.24 3.98 -8.15
CA THR A 187 -8.01 3.76 -6.93
C THR A 187 -9.24 4.68 -6.90
N PHE A 188 -9.99 4.68 -5.83
CA PHE A 188 -11.12 5.57 -5.60
C PHE A 188 -10.87 6.52 -4.42
N ALA A 189 -11.56 7.66 -4.44
CA ALA A 189 -11.53 8.62 -3.35
C ALA A 189 -12.45 8.16 -2.22
N ALA A 190 -11.91 7.99 -1.01
CA ALA A 190 -12.67 7.61 0.17
C ALA A 190 -13.48 8.76 0.80
N ARG A 191 -13.28 9.99 0.36
CA ARG A 191 -13.98 11.21 0.84
C ARG A 191 -13.74 12.38 -0.10
N ASP A 192 -14.58 13.40 0.01
CA ASP A 192 -14.37 14.67 -0.67
C ASP A 192 -13.05 15.32 -0.21
N SER A 193 -12.27 15.80 -1.15
CA SER A 193 -11.00 16.48 -0.88
C SER A 193 -10.62 17.43 -2.01
N GLU A 194 -9.64 18.29 -1.75
CA GLU A 194 -8.99 19.11 -2.77
C GLU A 194 -7.48 18.87 -2.67
N PHE A 195 -6.88 18.38 -3.74
CA PHE A 195 -5.46 18.06 -3.77
C PHE A 195 -4.87 18.34 -5.16
N GLY A 196 -3.72 19.04 -5.20
CA GLY A 196 -3.00 19.31 -6.45
C GLY A 196 -3.80 20.10 -7.50
N GLY A 197 -4.80 20.90 -7.08
CA GLY A 197 -5.68 21.64 -7.99
C GLY A 197 -6.89 20.83 -8.50
N PHE A 198 -7.01 19.57 -8.11
CA PHE A 198 -8.18 18.72 -8.40
C PHE A 198 -9.21 18.85 -7.28
N LYS A 199 -10.48 19.04 -7.65
CA LYS A 199 -11.63 18.84 -6.75
C LYS A 199 -12.05 17.39 -6.88
N ILE A 200 -11.91 16.64 -5.82
CA ILE A 200 -12.12 15.20 -5.76
C ILE A 200 -13.38 14.95 -4.93
N LYS A 201 -14.33 14.21 -5.46
CA LYS A 201 -15.52 13.76 -4.73
C LYS A 201 -15.33 12.32 -4.26
N GLU A 202 -16.01 11.96 -3.18
CA GLU A 202 -16.10 10.58 -2.72
C GLU A 202 -16.57 9.66 -3.86
N GLY A 203 -15.85 8.56 -4.08
CA GLY A 203 -16.10 7.62 -5.16
C GLY A 203 -15.43 7.97 -6.49
N ASP A 204 -14.88 9.18 -6.67
CA ASP A 204 -14.13 9.50 -7.89
C ASP A 204 -12.95 8.56 -8.08
N THR A 205 -12.75 8.11 -9.30
CA THR A 205 -11.56 7.34 -9.67
C THR A 205 -10.35 8.27 -9.74
N MET A 206 -9.26 7.83 -9.12
CA MET A 206 -7.98 8.55 -9.08
C MET A 206 -6.89 7.73 -9.76
N GLY A 207 -6.18 8.33 -10.71
CA GLY A 207 -5.01 7.75 -11.37
C GLY A 207 -3.73 8.44 -10.91
N MET A 208 -2.76 7.65 -10.46
CA MET A 208 -1.48 8.14 -9.95
C MET A 208 -0.30 7.53 -10.72
N THR A 209 0.74 8.34 -10.93
CA THR A 209 2.02 7.92 -11.49
C THR A 209 3.12 8.14 -10.47
N ASN A 210 3.84 7.08 -10.09
CA ASN A 210 4.88 7.12 -9.06
C ASN A 210 4.42 7.83 -7.76
N GLY A 211 3.17 7.59 -7.37
CA GLY A 211 2.55 8.18 -6.17
C GLY A 211 2.05 9.62 -6.31
N LYS A 212 2.15 10.23 -7.49
CA LYS A 212 1.63 11.57 -7.78
C LYS A 212 0.28 11.47 -8.48
N LEU A 213 -0.74 12.19 -7.97
CA LEU A 213 -2.06 12.27 -8.58
C LEU A 213 -1.98 13.02 -9.92
N GLU A 214 -2.44 12.38 -10.99
CA GLU A 214 -2.41 12.94 -12.36
C GLU A 214 -3.80 13.02 -12.99
N PHE A 215 -4.72 12.12 -12.61
CA PHE A 215 -6.03 11.99 -13.24
C PHE A 215 -7.13 11.78 -12.19
N VAL A 216 -8.30 12.38 -12.40
CA VAL A 216 -9.49 12.25 -11.55
C VAL A 216 -10.75 12.18 -12.41
N GLY A 217 -11.72 11.36 -12.00
CA GLY A 217 -13.11 11.41 -12.49
C GLY A 217 -13.42 10.59 -13.75
N ASP A 218 -12.51 9.73 -14.21
CA ASP A 218 -12.77 8.77 -15.30
C ASP A 218 -13.21 7.40 -14.77
N THR A 219 -13.58 6.50 -15.70
CA THR A 219 -13.75 5.08 -15.34
C THR A 219 -12.39 4.45 -15.00
N PRO A 220 -12.34 3.37 -14.19
CA PRO A 220 -11.09 2.69 -13.86
C PRO A 220 -10.28 2.27 -15.10
N VAL A 221 -10.94 1.71 -16.12
CA VAL A 221 -10.32 1.28 -17.40
C VAL A 221 -9.69 2.45 -18.15
N ARG A 222 -10.39 3.59 -18.24
CA ARG A 222 -9.84 4.80 -18.88
C ARG A 222 -8.71 5.41 -18.08
N SER A 223 -8.83 5.38 -16.74
CA SER A 223 -7.81 5.91 -15.84
C SER A 223 -6.52 5.12 -15.94
N VAL A 224 -6.56 3.77 -15.93
CA VAL A 224 -5.35 2.96 -16.08
C VAL A 224 -4.71 3.12 -17.45
N TYR A 225 -5.49 3.27 -18.51
CA TYR A 225 -4.96 3.59 -19.83
C TYR A 225 -4.20 4.93 -19.84
N LYS A 226 -4.74 5.98 -19.20
CA LYS A 226 -4.08 7.28 -19.11
C LYS A 226 -2.79 7.20 -18.28
N VAL A 227 -2.83 6.46 -17.15
CA VAL A 227 -1.67 6.20 -16.30
C VAL A 227 -0.59 5.45 -17.08
N ALA A 228 -0.94 4.38 -17.78
CA ALA A 228 -0.02 3.63 -18.62
C ALA A 228 0.64 4.54 -19.67
N LYS A 229 -0.19 5.32 -20.39
CA LYS A 229 0.31 6.28 -21.39
C LYS A 229 1.28 7.32 -20.82
N ALA A 230 1.06 7.77 -19.57
CA ALA A 230 1.93 8.75 -18.90
C ALA A 230 3.26 8.14 -18.46
N LEU A 231 3.27 6.86 -18.09
CA LEU A 231 4.48 6.15 -17.65
C LEU A 231 5.31 5.58 -18.81
N MET A 232 4.66 5.15 -19.88
CA MET A 232 5.36 4.59 -21.05
C MET A 232 6.28 5.62 -21.71
N ASN A 233 7.46 5.17 -22.06
CA ASN A 233 8.47 5.92 -22.83
C ASN A 233 9.10 5.05 -23.91
N LYS A 234 10.07 5.58 -24.67
CA LYS A 234 10.72 4.86 -25.76
C LYS A 234 11.57 3.65 -25.35
N HIS A 235 11.82 3.49 -24.07
CA HIS A 235 12.61 2.39 -23.51
C HIS A 235 11.73 1.34 -22.82
N THR A 236 10.42 1.58 -22.73
CA THR A 236 9.50 0.62 -22.14
C THR A 236 9.49 -0.66 -22.97
N SER A 237 9.79 -1.76 -22.31
CA SER A 237 9.86 -3.11 -22.89
C SER A 237 8.85 -4.07 -22.27
N PHE A 238 8.49 -3.83 -21.00
CA PHE A 238 7.61 -4.71 -20.25
C PHE A 238 6.61 -3.93 -19.41
N ILE A 239 5.37 -4.44 -19.35
CA ILE A 239 4.29 -3.88 -18.54
C ILE A 239 3.59 -5.02 -17.81
N THR A 240 3.45 -4.92 -16.48
CA THR A 240 2.56 -5.79 -15.72
C THR A 240 1.33 -5.00 -15.30
N LEU A 241 0.15 -5.45 -15.73
CA LEU A 241 -1.15 -4.91 -15.35
C LEU A 241 -1.81 -5.84 -14.35
N ILE A 242 -1.97 -5.37 -13.10
CA ILE A 242 -2.56 -6.13 -12.00
C ILE A 242 -3.93 -5.53 -11.68
N TYR A 243 -5.00 -6.32 -11.73
CA TYR A 243 -6.34 -5.85 -11.39
C TYR A 243 -6.83 -6.39 -10.04
N GLY A 244 -7.60 -5.57 -9.33
CA GLY A 244 -8.11 -5.85 -8.00
C GLY A 244 -9.54 -6.37 -7.98
N GLU A 245 -10.05 -6.64 -6.78
CA GLU A 245 -11.39 -7.21 -6.54
C GLU A 245 -12.56 -6.38 -7.11
N GLY A 246 -12.36 -5.08 -7.30
CA GLY A 246 -13.37 -4.18 -7.86
C GLY A 246 -13.43 -4.12 -9.39
N ILE A 247 -12.69 -4.99 -10.11
CA ILE A 247 -12.59 -5.02 -11.57
C ILE A 247 -12.94 -6.41 -12.06
N THR A 248 -13.85 -6.47 -13.05
CA THR A 248 -14.18 -7.73 -13.72
C THR A 248 -13.09 -8.14 -14.72
N GLU A 249 -13.04 -9.42 -15.07
CA GLU A 249 -12.08 -9.92 -16.05
C GLU A 249 -12.29 -9.26 -17.43
N GLU A 250 -13.53 -8.93 -17.78
CA GLU A 250 -13.86 -8.24 -19.02
C GLU A 250 -13.29 -6.83 -19.05
N GLU A 251 -13.43 -6.08 -17.95
CA GLU A 251 -12.85 -4.74 -17.79
C GLU A 251 -11.33 -4.77 -17.80
N ALA A 252 -10.73 -5.78 -17.17
CA ALA A 252 -9.28 -5.98 -17.15
C ALA A 252 -8.74 -6.28 -18.58
N ASN A 253 -9.44 -7.12 -19.34
CA ASN A 253 -9.12 -7.41 -20.74
C ASN A 253 -9.33 -6.21 -21.65
N GLU A 254 -10.33 -5.37 -21.40
CA GLU A 254 -10.51 -4.11 -22.13
C GLU A 254 -9.34 -3.16 -21.87
N ALA A 255 -8.94 -3.00 -20.61
CA ALA A 255 -7.78 -2.20 -20.23
C ALA A 255 -6.49 -2.69 -20.91
N LEU A 256 -6.24 -4.01 -20.86
CA LEU A 256 -5.13 -4.66 -21.56
C LEU A 256 -5.11 -4.33 -23.05
N ARG A 257 -6.24 -4.48 -23.72
CA ARG A 257 -6.38 -4.19 -25.16
C ARG A 257 -6.06 -2.73 -25.49
N LEU A 258 -6.55 -1.79 -24.68
CA LEU A 258 -6.29 -0.36 -24.87
C LEU A 258 -4.80 -0.03 -24.69
N ILE A 259 -4.17 -0.60 -23.66
CA ILE A 259 -2.75 -0.39 -23.37
C ILE A 259 -1.90 -1.02 -24.48
N LYS A 260 -2.20 -2.26 -24.92
CA LYS A 260 -1.50 -2.96 -25.99
C LYS A 260 -1.54 -2.20 -27.31
N ASN A 261 -2.71 -1.69 -27.69
CA ASN A 261 -2.87 -0.89 -28.90
C ASN A 261 -2.03 0.40 -28.85
N LYS A 262 -1.78 0.94 -27.65
CA LYS A 262 -0.95 2.15 -27.47
C LYS A 262 0.55 1.84 -27.41
N ALA A 263 0.92 0.75 -26.76
CA ALA A 263 2.32 0.33 -26.58
C ALA A 263 2.94 -0.18 -27.89
N GLY A 264 2.15 -0.86 -28.73
CA GLY A 264 2.64 -1.50 -29.96
C GLY A 264 3.22 -2.90 -29.70
N ASP A 265 3.68 -3.54 -30.79
CA ASP A 265 4.11 -4.94 -30.75
C ASP A 265 5.49 -5.17 -30.07
N GLY A 266 6.21 -4.10 -29.76
CA GLY A 266 7.54 -4.16 -29.12
C GLY A 266 7.50 -4.18 -27.60
N VAL A 267 6.31 -4.17 -26.97
CA VAL A 267 6.15 -4.16 -25.51
C VAL A 267 5.37 -5.38 -25.09
N ASP A 268 5.97 -6.19 -24.23
CA ASP A 268 5.29 -7.33 -23.61
C ASP A 268 4.42 -6.86 -22.46
N ILE A 269 3.16 -7.35 -22.43
CA ILE A 269 2.20 -6.96 -21.39
C ILE A 269 1.62 -8.21 -20.75
N ASN A 270 1.83 -8.32 -19.44
CA ASN A 270 1.26 -9.37 -18.60
C ASN A 270 0.04 -8.86 -17.84
N LEU A 271 -1.05 -9.62 -17.83
CA LEU A 271 -2.26 -9.35 -17.05
C LEU A 271 -2.34 -10.32 -15.88
N VAL A 272 -2.47 -9.80 -14.67
CA VAL A 272 -2.52 -10.58 -13.43
C VAL A 272 -3.78 -10.24 -12.65
N ASN A 273 -4.50 -11.26 -12.19
CA ASN A 273 -5.53 -11.08 -11.19
C ASN A 273 -4.87 -11.02 -9.82
N GLY A 274 -4.73 -9.84 -9.25
CA GLY A 274 -4.13 -9.64 -7.93
C GLY A 274 -5.13 -9.82 -6.79
N GLY A 275 -6.42 -9.61 -7.05
CA GLY A 275 -7.47 -9.62 -6.03
C GLY A 275 -7.25 -8.59 -4.91
N GLN A 276 -6.39 -7.59 -5.14
CA GLN A 276 -6.08 -6.58 -4.14
C GLN A 276 -7.28 -5.67 -3.87
N PRO A 277 -7.54 -5.35 -2.58
CA PRO A 277 -8.53 -4.35 -2.21
C PRO A 277 -8.02 -2.93 -2.51
N VAL A 278 -8.91 -1.95 -2.53
CA VAL A 278 -8.61 -0.50 -2.67
C VAL A 278 -8.13 -0.08 -4.05
N TYR A 279 -7.23 -0.83 -4.67
CA TYR A 279 -6.72 -0.50 -5.99
C TYR A 279 -7.47 -1.28 -7.07
N TYR A 280 -8.12 -0.55 -7.96
CA TYR A 280 -8.69 -1.12 -9.19
C TYR A 280 -7.60 -1.72 -10.07
N PHE A 281 -6.51 -0.96 -10.25
CA PHE A 281 -5.34 -1.41 -10.99
C PHE A 281 -4.05 -0.98 -10.34
N ILE A 282 -3.05 -1.84 -10.42
CA ILE A 282 -1.65 -1.55 -10.18
C ILE A 282 -0.90 -1.85 -11.46
N LEU A 283 0.01 -0.98 -11.86
CA LEU A 283 0.73 -1.06 -13.11
C LEU A 283 2.24 -0.95 -12.85
N SER A 284 3.01 -1.91 -13.37
CA SER A 284 4.46 -1.83 -13.52
C SER A 284 4.78 -1.43 -14.94
N VAL A 285 5.71 -0.52 -15.12
CA VAL A 285 6.26 -0.13 -16.43
C VAL A 285 7.77 -0.13 -16.34
N GLU A 286 8.42 -0.97 -17.17
CA GLU A 286 9.86 -1.22 -17.20
C GLU A 286 10.44 -1.08 -18.61
#